data_b6fd5515e3257796f36c752dc0790d25
#
_entry.id   b6fd5515e3257796f36c752dc0790d25
#
_cell.length_a   1.000
_cell.length_b   1.000
_cell.length_c   1.000
_cell.angle_alpha   90.00
_cell.angle_beta   90.00
_cell.angle_gamma   90.00
#
_symmetry.space_group_name_H-M   'P 1'
#
loop_
_entity.id
_entity.type
_entity.pdbx_description
1 polymer ?
#
loop_
_entity_poly.entity_id
_entity_poly.type
_entity_poly.pdbx_seq_one_letter_code
_entity_poly.pdbx_strand_id
1 'polypeptide(L)'
;MAKDYSEDLLIQKSTAELLEQELGWKSVYAFDNEVLGEQGTLGRKTQSEVVLTRHLRMALKRLNPWMTDKQLTEAIERMTSYMSSQTLMQINEEKYGYLRDGVPVTRLKPNGETEQVRARVMDFANVDNNEFIAVRELWIKGPIHKRRTDVVCFVNGIPLIFIELKNHDQDIQNAYTDNYRDYLDTIPHLFHHNAMIMLSNGMESRVGTVGSKWEFFHEWKRLTELDHGNIELPTMLRGICKKENLLDLLENFILFDHSGGSTVKILARNHQYLGVNQAVEMYRHREEMKGKLGVFWHTQGSGKSYSMVFLARKIRRKFEGSPTIVVLTDRDELNKQISDTFENCGLLGGLKAKQFIAHSGDDLRQ
;
A
#
# COMPACT_ATOMS: atom_id res chain seq x y z
N MET A 1 30.02 29.76 1.35
CA MET A 1 28.77 29.25 1.98
C MET A 1 29.08 27.86 2.50
N ALA A 2 29.13 27.70 3.82
CA ALA A 2 29.27 26.36 4.43
C ALA A 2 28.02 25.57 4.06
N LYS A 3 28.18 24.39 3.43
CA LYS A 3 27.10 23.42 3.28
C LYS A 3 26.76 22.99 4.70
N ASP A 4 25.60 23.40 5.17
CA ASP A 4 25.01 22.92 6.40
C ASP A 4 24.63 21.45 6.17
N TYR A 5 25.55 20.55 6.52
CA TYR A 5 25.27 19.12 6.57
C TYR A 5 24.56 18.87 7.90
N SER A 6 23.28 19.21 7.97
CA SER A 6 22.46 18.77 9.08
C SER A 6 22.40 17.23 9.01
N GLU A 7 22.40 16.58 10.17
CA GLU A 7 22.30 15.09 10.26
C GLU A 7 21.04 14.56 9.57
N ASP A 8 19.94 15.35 9.56
CA ASP A 8 18.70 15.06 8.82
C ASP A 8 18.98 14.86 7.32
N LEU A 9 19.79 15.74 6.70
CA LEU A 9 20.16 15.61 5.29
C LEU A 9 20.98 14.35 5.01
N LEU A 10 21.78 13.89 5.97
CA LEU A 10 22.55 12.65 5.84
C LEU A 10 21.62 11.41 5.87
N ILE A 11 20.64 11.37 6.76
CA ILE A 11 19.66 10.27 6.84
C ILE A 11 18.79 10.24 5.56
N GLN A 12 18.33 11.40 5.09
CA GLN A 12 17.58 11.48 3.84
C GLN A 12 18.42 11.02 2.63
N LYS A 13 19.70 11.42 2.59
CA LYS A 13 20.62 11.04 1.51
C LYS A 13 20.89 9.54 1.54
N SER A 14 21.23 8.97 2.70
CA SER A 14 21.45 7.52 2.84
C SER A 14 20.21 6.68 2.52
N THR A 15 19.02 7.18 2.87
CA THR A 15 17.73 6.58 2.49
C THR A 15 17.57 6.52 0.97
N ALA A 16 17.83 7.63 0.30
CA ALA A 16 17.72 7.67 -1.16
C ALA A 16 18.80 6.85 -1.86
N GLU A 17 20.03 6.84 -1.34
CA GLU A 17 21.11 6.01 -1.85
C GLU A 17 20.80 4.52 -1.73
N LEU A 18 20.22 4.07 -0.60
CA LEU A 18 19.78 2.69 -0.44
C LEU A 18 18.67 2.34 -1.45
N LEU A 19 17.66 3.19 -1.59
CA LEU A 19 16.58 2.99 -2.56
C LEU A 19 17.13 2.90 -3.99
N GLU A 20 18.09 3.75 -4.36
CA GLU A 20 18.66 3.79 -5.71
C GLU A 20 19.64 2.64 -5.95
N GLN A 21 20.68 2.51 -5.12
CA GLN A 21 21.80 1.62 -5.38
C GLN A 21 21.50 0.15 -5.06
N GLU A 22 20.76 -0.11 -3.98
CA GLU A 22 20.44 -1.49 -3.58
C GLU A 22 19.09 -1.95 -4.14
N LEU A 23 18.07 -1.08 -4.15
CA LEU A 23 16.71 -1.46 -4.51
C LEU A 23 16.31 -1.04 -5.95
N GLY A 24 17.20 -0.35 -6.65
CA GLY A 24 17.06 -0.02 -8.07
C GLY A 24 15.93 0.97 -8.37
N TRP A 25 15.59 1.85 -7.43
CA TRP A 25 14.68 2.95 -7.64
C TRP A 25 15.39 4.09 -8.39
N LYS A 26 14.64 4.93 -9.10
CA LYS A 26 15.15 6.22 -9.56
C LYS A 26 15.12 7.20 -8.41
N SER A 27 16.20 7.95 -8.16
CA SER A 27 16.25 8.98 -7.13
C SER A 27 16.22 10.36 -7.76
N VAL A 28 15.38 11.24 -7.21
CA VAL A 28 15.28 12.65 -7.63
C VAL A 28 15.39 13.55 -6.39
N TYR A 29 16.28 14.54 -6.45
CA TYR A 29 16.38 15.58 -5.44
C TYR A 29 15.66 16.84 -5.94
N ALA A 30 14.50 17.15 -5.32
CA ALA A 30 13.59 18.15 -5.84
C ALA A 30 13.76 19.55 -5.23
N PHE A 31 14.38 19.71 -4.07
CA PHE A 31 14.47 20.95 -3.29
C PHE A 31 14.48 22.23 -4.14
N ASP A 32 15.66 22.59 -4.68
CA ASP A 32 15.82 23.76 -5.56
C ASP A 32 15.94 23.36 -7.04
N ASN A 33 15.88 22.05 -7.33
CA ASN A 33 16.16 21.49 -8.64
C ASN A 33 14.91 21.14 -9.44
N GLU A 34 13.72 21.18 -8.82
CA GLU A 34 12.51 20.89 -9.55
C GLU A 34 12.14 22.03 -10.49
N VAL A 35 12.14 21.73 -11.79
CA VAL A 35 11.57 22.59 -12.82
C VAL A 35 10.14 22.15 -13.06
N LEU A 36 9.17 23.05 -12.80
CA LEU A 36 7.75 22.80 -13.04
C LEU A 36 7.41 22.83 -14.55
N GLY A 37 6.31 22.19 -14.92
CA GLY A 37 5.81 22.11 -16.29
C GLY A 37 5.79 20.66 -16.82
N GLU A 38 5.08 20.44 -17.90
CA GLU A 38 4.93 19.11 -18.52
C GLU A 38 6.27 18.47 -18.91
N GLN A 39 7.24 19.29 -19.33
CA GLN A 39 8.60 18.87 -19.69
C GLN A 39 9.60 19.06 -18.53
N GLY A 40 9.11 19.49 -17.37
CA GLY A 40 9.94 19.70 -16.19
C GLY A 40 10.41 18.39 -15.54
N THR A 41 11.11 18.51 -14.42
CA THR A 41 11.79 17.39 -13.75
C THR A 41 10.84 16.22 -13.46
N LEU A 42 9.70 16.50 -12.82
CA LEU A 42 8.68 15.51 -12.46
C LEU A 42 7.43 15.59 -13.35
N GLY A 43 7.36 16.53 -14.28
CA GLY A 43 6.21 16.75 -15.15
C GLY A 43 4.99 17.35 -14.45
N ARG A 44 5.15 17.91 -13.26
CA ARG A 44 4.09 18.61 -12.50
C ARG A 44 3.97 20.04 -13.02
N LYS A 45 2.73 20.49 -13.28
CA LYS A 45 2.48 21.90 -13.68
C LYS A 45 2.57 22.83 -12.49
N THR A 46 2.16 22.37 -11.32
CA THR A 46 2.15 23.13 -10.07
C THR A 46 2.60 22.26 -8.90
N GLN A 47 3.00 22.90 -7.81
CA GLN A 47 3.36 22.21 -6.56
C GLN A 47 2.16 21.61 -5.82
N SER A 48 0.93 21.89 -6.26
CA SER A 48 -0.27 21.26 -5.70
C SER A 48 -0.57 19.89 -6.35
N GLU A 49 0.07 19.56 -7.46
CA GLU A 49 -0.07 18.25 -8.07
C GLU A 49 0.79 17.22 -7.32
N VAL A 50 0.15 16.21 -6.77
CA VAL A 50 0.80 15.12 -6.03
C VAL A 50 0.96 13.86 -6.87
N VAL A 51 0.12 13.66 -7.88
CA VAL A 51 0.26 12.59 -8.87
C VAL A 51 1.12 13.10 -10.03
N LEU A 52 2.18 12.38 -10.36
CA LEU A 52 3.03 12.68 -11.51
C LEU A 52 2.33 12.23 -12.79
N THR A 53 1.42 13.07 -13.31
CA THR A 53 0.47 12.70 -14.37
C THR A 53 1.16 12.28 -15.67
N ARG A 54 2.33 12.83 -15.99
CA ARG A 54 3.16 12.39 -17.12
C ARG A 54 3.57 10.93 -16.97
N HIS A 55 4.09 10.55 -15.79
CA HIS A 55 4.52 9.19 -15.50
C HIS A 55 3.33 8.22 -15.46
N LEU A 56 2.21 8.64 -14.86
CA LEU A 56 0.99 7.86 -14.85
C LEU A 56 0.46 7.61 -16.26
N ARG A 57 0.45 8.61 -17.14
CA ARG A 57 0.04 8.46 -18.54
C ARG A 57 0.92 7.46 -19.29
N MET A 58 2.24 7.53 -19.09
CA MET A 58 3.19 6.59 -19.69
C MET A 58 2.95 5.17 -19.21
N ALA A 59 2.72 4.98 -17.91
CA ALA A 59 2.40 3.67 -17.34
C ALA A 59 1.07 3.11 -17.85
N LEU A 60 0.00 3.91 -17.83
CA LEU A 60 -1.31 3.49 -18.36
C LEU A 60 -1.22 3.05 -19.83
N LYS A 61 -0.49 3.80 -20.67
CA LYS A 61 -0.30 3.47 -22.09
C LYS A 61 0.50 2.17 -22.26
N ARG A 62 1.54 1.98 -21.46
CA ARG A 62 2.37 0.74 -21.46
C ARG A 62 1.58 -0.48 -21.01
N LEU A 63 0.83 -0.35 -19.93
CA LEU A 63 0.09 -1.47 -19.31
C LEU A 63 -1.22 -1.78 -20.04
N ASN A 64 -1.75 -0.83 -20.83
CA ASN A 64 -3.02 -0.96 -21.54
C ASN A 64 -2.90 -0.43 -22.98
N PRO A 65 -2.21 -1.16 -23.88
CA PRO A 65 -1.97 -0.68 -25.26
C PRO A 65 -3.25 -0.45 -26.09
N TRP A 66 -4.38 -0.98 -25.61
CA TRP A 66 -5.70 -0.85 -26.24
C TRP A 66 -6.39 0.50 -25.97
N MET A 67 -5.86 1.30 -25.01
CA MET A 67 -6.49 2.57 -24.62
C MET A 67 -6.26 3.66 -25.66
N THR A 68 -7.32 4.40 -25.94
CA THR A 68 -7.28 5.66 -26.69
C THR A 68 -6.85 6.82 -25.77
N ASP A 69 -6.44 7.95 -26.36
CA ASP A 69 -6.08 9.15 -25.57
C ASP A 69 -7.24 9.66 -24.71
N LYS A 70 -8.49 9.52 -25.17
CA LYS A 70 -9.69 9.85 -24.39
C LYS A 70 -9.79 8.99 -23.12
N GLN A 71 -9.58 7.69 -23.25
CA GLN A 71 -9.61 6.75 -22.12
C GLN A 71 -8.42 6.95 -21.16
N LEU A 72 -7.25 7.30 -21.69
CA LEU A 72 -6.09 7.67 -20.86
C LEU A 72 -6.41 8.92 -20.02
N THR A 73 -7.07 9.92 -20.63
CA THR A 73 -7.47 11.13 -19.91
C THR A 73 -8.54 10.81 -18.85
N GLU A 74 -9.58 10.02 -19.21
CA GLU A 74 -10.60 9.56 -18.26
C GLU A 74 -9.98 8.83 -17.05
N ALA A 75 -9.01 7.92 -17.28
CA ALA A 75 -8.35 7.19 -16.23
C ALA A 75 -7.52 8.11 -15.30
N ILE A 76 -6.82 9.09 -15.87
CA ILE A 76 -6.05 10.07 -15.10
C ILE A 76 -6.98 10.96 -14.28
N GLU A 77 -8.08 11.44 -14.86
CA GLU A 77 -9.09 12.23 -14.15
C GLU A 77 -9.68 11.46 -12.96
N ARG A 78 -10.05 10.18 -13.15
CA ARG A 78 -10.54 9.33 -12.06
C ARG A 78 -9.49 9.10 -10.96
N MET A 79 -8.22 9.00 -11.34
CA MET A 79 -7.13 8.88 -10.35
C MET A 79 -6.91 10.17 -9.58
N THR A 80 -7.03 11.34 -10.20
CA THR A 80 -6.65 12.63 -9.59
C THR A 80 -7.82 13.38 -8.97
N SER A 81 -9.07 13.15 -9.43
CA SER A 81 -10.26 13.80 -8.89
C SER A 81 -10.77 13.13 -7.61
N TYR A 82 -11.50 13.90 -6.81
CA TYR A 82 -12.23 13.43 -5.63
C TYR A 82 -13.42 14.34 -5.37
N MET A 83 -14.43 13.84 -4.65
CA MET A 83 -15.56 14.65 -4.24
C MET A 83 -15.26 15.34 -2.90
N SER A 84 -15.58 16.63 -2.80
CA SER A 84 -15.35 17.42 -1.58
C SER A 84 -16.13 16.92 -0.34
N SER A 85 -17.16 16.11 -0.54
CA SER A 85 -17.92 15.46 0.53
C SER A 85 -17.27 14.19 1.09
N GLN A 86 -16.26 13.65 0.42
CA GLN A 86 -15.57 12.44 0.87
C GLN A 86 -14.56 12.76 1.97
N THR A 87 -14.47 11.88 2.97
CA THR A 87 -13.38 11.90 3.94
C THR A 87 -12.08 11.42 3.30
N LEU A 88 -10.94 11.79 3.88
CA LEU A 88 -9.62 11.33 3.41
C LEU A 88 -9.57 9.80 3.30
N MET A 89 -10.16 9.07 4.27
CA MET A 89 -10.17 7.61 4.25
C MET A 89 -11.01 7.04 3.10
N GLN A 90 -12.17 7.64 2.81
CA GLN A 90 -13.01 7.24 1.68
C GLN A 90 -12.31 7.46 0.35
N ILE A 91 -11.62 8.62 0.19
CA ILE A 91 -10.81 8.89 -1.01
C ILE A 91 -9.68 7.86 -1.12
N ASN A 92 -8.96 7.62 -0.03
CA ASN A 92 -7.84 6.69 -0.01
C ASN A 92 -8.28 5.25 -0.35
N GLU A 93 -9.41 4.79 0.19
CA GLU A 93 -9.98 3.47 -0.12
C GLU A 93 -10.37 3.35 -1.60
N GLU A 94 -11.06 4.37 -2.16
CA GLU A 94 -11.41 4.41 -3.58
C GLU A 94 -10.17 4.34 -4.47
N LYS A 95 -9.17 5.19 -4.19
CA LYS A 95 -7.93 5.23 -4.98
C LYS A 95 -7.13 3.94 -4.85
N TYR A 96 -7.09 3.35 -3.65
CA TYR A 96 -6.48 2.04 -3.47
C TYR A 96 -7.20 0.94 -4.27
N GLY A 97 -8.53 0.99 -4.35
CA GLY A 97 -9.31 0.10 -5.22
C GLY A 97 -8.89 0.23 -6.69
N TYR A 98 -8.68 1.45 -7.17
CA TYR A 98 -8.18 1.68 -8.54
C TYR A 98 -6.74 1.18 -8.74
N LEU A 99 -5.88 1.34 -7.75
CA LEU A 99 -4.51 0.82 -7.79
C LEU A 99 -4.47 -0.70 -7.93
N ARG A 100 -5.30 -1.38 -7.14
CA ARG A 100 -5.30 -2.84 -7.03
C ARG A 100 -6.06 -3.53 -8.15
N ASP A 101 -7.24 -3.02 -8.48
CA ASP A 101 -8.19 -3.71 -9.35
C ASP A 101 -8.32 -3.02 -10.73
N GLY A 102 -7.63 -1.91 -10.93
CA GLY A 102 -7.67 -1.09 -12.14
C GLY A 102 -8.73 0.00 -12.11
N VAL A 103 -8.48 1.07 -12.87
CA VAL A 103 -9.39 2.22 -13.02
C VAL A 103 -10.50 1.86 -14.01
N PRO A 104 -11.78 2.03 -13.66
CA PRO A 104 -12.86 1.84 -14.62
C PRO A 104 -12.78 2.91 -15.71
N VAL A 105 -12.87 2.50 -16.95
CA VAL A 105 -12.95 3.40 -18.13
C VAL A 105 -13.98 2.91 -19.12
N THR A 106 -14.54 3.83 -19.86
CA THR A 106 -15.59 3.52 -20.85
C THR A 106 -14.96 3.08 -22.16
N ARG A 107 -15.30 1.88 -22.65
CA ARG A 107 -14.91 1.37 -23.96
C ARG A 107 -16.11 1.22 -24.89
N LEU A 108 -15.96 1.69 -26.12
CA LEU A 108 -16.97 1.47 -27.17
C LEU A 108 -16.72 0.11 -27.82
N LYS A 109 -17.75 -0.72 -27.86
CA LYS A 109 -17.73 -2.01 -28.56
C LYS A 109 -17.93 -1.82 -30.06
N PRO A 110 -17.56 -2.81 -30.91
CA PRO A 110 -17.80 -2.74 -32.34
C PRO A 110 -19.29 -2.57 -32.75
N ASN A 111 -20.21 -3.04 -31.91
CA ASN A 111 -21.66 -2.90 -32.11
C ASN A 111 -22.24 -1.53 -31.68
N GLY A 112 -21.39 -0.58 -31.26
CA GLY A 112 -21.80 0.74 -30.80
C GLY A 112 -22.23 0.85 -29.34
N GLU A 113 -22.30 -0.27 -28.60
CA GLU A 113 -22.57 -0.26 -27.16
C GLU A 113 -21.36 0.17 -26.36
N THR A 114 -21.58 0.73 -25.19
CA THR A 114 -20.50 1.03 -24.22
C THR A 114 -20.40 -0.04 -23.16
N GLU A 115 -19.19 -0.34 -22.74
CA GLU A 115 -18.88 -1.21 -21.60
C GLU A 115 -17.87 -0.56 -20.65
N GLN A 116 -17.96 -0.88 -19.37
CA GLN A 116 -16.94 -0.51 -18.39
C GLN A 116 -15.85 -1.58 -18.36
N VAL A 117 -14.62 -1.18 -18.63
CA VAL A 117 -13.43 -2.03 -18.53
C VAL A 117 -12.46 -1.45 -17.52
N ARG A 118 -11.57 -2.28 -16.95
CA ARG A 118 -10.61 -1.81 -15.97
C ARG A 118 -9.24 -1.64 -16.61
N ALA A 119 -8.73 -0.41 -16.57
CA ALA A 119 -7.37 -0.08 -16.99
C ALA A 119 -6.38 -0.37 -15.85
N ARG A 120 -5.39 -1.22 -16.10
CA ARG A 120 -4.34 -1.53 -15.12
C ARG A 120 -3.47 -0.33 -14.86
N VAL A 121 -3.23 -0.04 -13.60
CA VAL A 121 -2.36 1.05 -13.13
C VAL A 121 -1.01 0.51 -12.68
N MET A 122 -0.99 -0.74 -12.24
CA MET A 122 0.18 -1.49 -11.80
C MET A 122 0.22 -2.87 -12.45
N ASP A 123 1.41 -3.38 -12.68
CA ASP A 123 1.63 -4.77 -13.03
C ASP A 123 2.20 -5.51 -11.82
N PHE A 124 1.33 -6.28 -11.15
CA PHE A 124 1.70 -7.07 -9.98
C PHE A 124 2.40 -8.39 -10.34
N ALA A 125 2.36 -8.78 -11.61
CA ALA A 125 3.00 -10.01 -12.09
C ALA A 125 4.43 -9.76 -12.60
N ASN A 126 4.63 -8.61 -13.26
CA ASN A 126 5.94 -8.26 -13.79
C ASN A 126 6.39 -6.91 -13.22
N VAL A 127 7.36 -6.99 -12.32
CA VAL A 127 7.92 -5.83 -11.59
C VAL A 127 8.49 -4.78 -12.54
N ASP A 128 9.18 -5.22 -13.60
CA ASP A 128 9.88 -4.34 -14.54
C ASP A 128 8.92 -3.52 -15.42
N ASN A 129 7.65 -3.89 -15.46
CA ASN A 129 6.62 -3.11 -16.11
C ASN A 129 6.16 -1.90 -15.28
N ASN A 130 6.76 -1.66 -14.12
CA ASN A 130 6.46 -0.50 -13.30
C ASN A 130 7.67 0.43 -13.18
N GLU A 131 7.41 1.70 -12.99
CA GLU A 131 8.44 2.71 -12.72
C GLU A 131 8.42 3.08 -11.24
N PHE A 132 9.58 3.04 -10.60
CA PHE A 132 9.75 3.34 -9.17
C PHE A 132 10.64 4.57 -9.02
N ILE A 133 10.12 5.62 -8.37
CA ILE A 133 10.82 6.89 -8.18
C ILE A 133 10.76 7.31 -6.71
N ALA A 134 11.90 7.59 -6.10
CA ALA A 134 12.01 8.20 -4.78
C ALA A 134 12.37 9.68 -4.94
N VAL A 135 11.54 10.57 -4.45
CA VAL A 135 11.74 12.02 -4.54
C VAL A 135 12.03 12.58 -3.16
N ARG A 136 13.22 13.17 -2.99
CA ARG A 136 13.63 13.86 -1.76
C ARG A 136 13.26 15.33 -1.81
N GLU A 137 12.91 15.88 -0.64
CA GLU A 137 12.69 17.30 -0.43
C GLU A 137 11.65 17.90 -1.39
N LEU A 138 10.54 17.15 -1.59
CA LEU A 138 9.47 17.53 -2.49
C LEU A 138 8.60 18.61 -1.86
N TRP A 139 8.49 19.76 -2.53
CA TRP A 139 7.56 20.80 -2.13
C TRP A 139 6.14 20.48 -2.57
N ILE A 140 5.22 20.48 -1.59
CA ILE A 140 3.77 20.32 -1.81
C ILE A 140 3.05 21.57 -1.32
N LYS A 141 2.19 22.14 -2.19
CA LYS A 141 1.36 23.30 -1.88
C LYS A 141 -0.09 22.87 -1.62
N GLY A 142 -0.55 23.04 -0.40
CA GLY A 142 -1.96 22.94 -0.02
C GLY A 142 -2.74 24.24 -0.30
N PRO A 143 -3.97 24.33 0.16
CA PRO A 143 -4.80 25.53 -0.03
C PRO A 143 -4.19 26.79 0.59
N ILE A 144 -3.56 26.67 1.76
CA ILE A 144 -3.01 27.79 2.53
C ILE A 144 -1.50 27.61 2.71
N HIS A 145 -1.07 26.43 3.08
CA HIS A 145 0.31 26.14 3.46
C HIS A 145 1.09 25.42 2.36
N LYS A 146 2.40 25.58 2.40
CA LYS A 146 3.35 24.83 1.60
C LYS A 146 4.25 24.03 2.53
N ARG A 147 4.46 22.76 2.25
CA ARG A 147 5.29 21.85 3.04
C ARG A 147 6.34 21.20 2.19
N ARG A 148 7.48 20.94 2.79
CA ARG A 148 8.58 20.18 2.19
C ARG A 148 8.65 18.82 2.88
N THR A 149 8.45 17.77 2.11
CA THR A 149 8.51 16.41 2.59
C THR A 149 9.93 15.88 2.56
N ASP A 150 10.29 14.93 3.42
CA ASP A 150 11.62 14.33 3.37
C ASP A 150 11.78 13.40 2.17
N VAL A 151 11.00 12.31 2.09
CA VAL A 151 11.01 11.41 0.94
C VAL A 151 9.58 10.98 0.59
N VAL A 152 9.22 11.09 -0.68
CA VAL A 152 7.99 10.52 -1.24
C VAL A 152 8.35 9.51 -2.32
N CYS A 153 7.84 8.27 -2.17
CA CYS A 153 8.07 7.21 -3.12
C CYS A 153 6.87 7.00 -4.03
N PHE A 154 7.12 7.03 -5.32
CA PHE A 154 6.12 6.92 -6.38
C PHE A 154 6.26 5.59 -7.12
N VAL A 155 5.14 4.96 -7.44
CA VAL A 155 5.09 3.88 -8.43
C VAL A 155 4.17 4.31 -9.56
N ASN A 156 4.66 4.26 -10.79
CA ASN A 156 3.93 4.72 -11.97
C ASN A 156 3.37 6.15 -11.83
N GLY A 157 4.12 7.01 -11.15
CA GLY A 157 3.73 8.39 -10.89
C GLY A 157 2.73 8.62 -9.75
N ILE A 158 2.36 7.59 -9.00
CA ILE A 158 1.42 7.65 -7.89
C ILE A 158 2.17 7.65 -6.56
N PRO A 159 1.93 8.63 -5.65
CA PRO A 159 2.62 8.73 -4.36
C PRO A 159 2.10 7.68 -3.38
N LEU A 160 2.85 6.61 -3.17
CA LEU A 160 2.40 5.47 -2.36
C LEU A 160 3.03 5.41 -0.98
N ILE A 161 4.29 5.81 -0.84
CA ILE A 161 4.99 5.78 0.44
C ILE A 161 5.42 7.20 0.79
N PHE A 162 5.08 7.60 1.98
CA PHE A 162 5.57 8.82 2.61
C PHE A 162 6.55 8.43 3.71
N ILE A 163 7.76 8.98 3.68
CA ILE A 163 8.81 8.73 4.67
C ILE A 163 9.18 10.04 5.32
N GLU A 164 9.04 10.11 6.63
CA GLU A 164 9.44 11.25 7.45
C GLU A 164 10.59 10.85 8.35
N LEU A 165 11.63 11.65 8.38
CA LEU A 165 12.90 11.35 9.02
C LEU A 165 13.21 12.39 10.11
N LYS A 166 13.81 11.94 11.18
CA LYS A 166 14.31 12.78 12.28
C LYS A 166 15.76 12.45 12.54
N ASN A 167 16.46 13.34 13.19
CA ASN A 167 17.79 13.09 13.69
C ASN A 167 17.79 11.93 14.69
N HIS A 168 18.88 11.19 14.75
CA HIS A 168 19.03 10.00 15.61
C HIS A 168 18.93 10.30 17.11
N ASP A 169 19.13 11.54 17.52
CA ASP A 169 18.98 12.01 18.91
C ASP A 169 17.52 12.42 19.28
N GLN A 170 16.63 12.45 18.29
CA GLN A 170 15.23 12.79 18.49
C GLN A 170 14.35 11.56 18.64
N ASP A 171 13.28 11.70 19.45
CA ASP A 171 12.25 10.68 19.56
C ASP A 171 11.51 10.54 18.21
N ILE A 172 11.45 9.30 17.70
CA ILE A 172 10.72 8.99 16.48
C ILE A 172 9.25 9.40 16.54
N GLN A 173 8.65 9.47 17.73
CA GLN A 173 7.28 9.92 17.91
C GLN A 173 7.07 11.37 17.47
N ASN A 174 8.12 12.21 17.48
CA ASN A 174 8.04 13.59 16.98
C ASN A 174 7.79 13.63 15.46
N ALA A 175 8.27 12.64 14.69
CA ALA A 175 7.93 12.53 13.27
C ALA A 175 6.42 12.33 13.06
N TYR A 176 5.75 11.65 13.99
CA TYR A 176 4.30 11.49 13.97
C TYR A 176 3.56 12.74 14.45
N THR A 177 3.90 13.27 15.64
CA THR A 177 3.14 14.35 16.30
C THR A 177 3.32 15.69 15.62
N ASP A 178 4.53 16.02 15.21
CA ASP A 178 4.88 17.36 14.75
C ASP A 178 4.79 17.48 13.22
N ASN A 179 5.21 16.44 12.48
CA ASN A 179 5.30 16.52 11.03
C ASN A 179 4.12 15.83 10.35
N TYR A 180 3.94 14.53 10.55
CA TYR A 180 2.89 13.77 9.83
C TYR A 180 1.49 14.34 10.10
N ARG A 181 1.17 14.68 11.35
CA ARG A 181 -0.13 15.28 11.68
C ARG A 181 -0.30 16.66 11.05
N ASP A 182 0.73 17.51 11.09
CA ASP A 182 0.69 18.81 10.39
C ASP A 182 0.47 18.63 8.88
N TYR A 183 1.08 17.63 8.26
CA TYR A 183 0.88 17.36 6.84
C TYR A 183 -0.54 16.86 6.52
N LEU A 184 -1.15 16.08 7.38
CA LEU A 184 -2.57 15.71 7.25
C LEU A 184 -3.49 16.91 7.25
N ASP A 185 -3.19 17.93 8.07
CA ASP A 185 -3.99 19.13 8.18
C ASP A 185 -3.71 20.13 7.04
N THR A 186 -2.45 20.24 6.59
CA THR A 186 -2.01 21.28 5.67
C THR A 186 -1.94 20.86 4.21
N ILE A 187 -1.59 19.59 3.93
CA ILE A 187 -1.45 19.02 2.59
C ILE A 187 -2.11 17.63 2.46
N PRO A 188 -3.39 17.45 2.90
CA PRO A 188 -4.04 16.15 2.96
C PRO A 188 -4.11 15.41 1.61
N HIS A 189 -4.09 16.13 0.51
CA HIS A 189 -4.16 15.57 -0.85
C HIS A 189 -2.94 14.70 -1.20
N LEU A 190 -1.78 14.88 -0.51
CA LEU A 190 -0.64 13.97 -0.64
C LEU A 190 -1.01 12.54 -0.24
N PHE A 191 -1.96 12.38 0.68
CA PHE A 191 -2.33 11.10 1.27
C PHE A 191 -3.53 10.42 0.59
N HIS A 192 -4.11 11.01 -0.46
CA HIS A 192 -5.23 10.42 -1.19
C HIS A 192 -4.90 9.02 -1.76
N HIS A 193 -3.66 8.80 -2.18
CA HIS A 193 -3.19 7.54 -2.77
C HIS A 193 -2.22 6.79 -1.85
N ASN A 194 -1.88 7.38 -0.71
CA ASN A 194 -0.85 6.84 0.16
C ASN A 194 -1.19 5.42 0.61
N ALA A 195 -0.27 4.49 0.42
CA ALA A 195 -0.39 3.11 0.85
C ALA A 195 0.11 2.93 2.28
N MET A 196 1.25 3.56 2.60
CA MET A 196 1.89 3.45 3.90
C MET A 196 2.73 4.68 4.23
N ILE A 197 2.94 4.88 5.52
CA ILE A 197 3.72 5.96 6.11
C ILE A 197 4.85 5.34 6.90
N MET A 198 6.07 5.74 6.62
CA MET A 198 7.26 5.31 7.33
C MET A 198 7.80 6.47 8.14
N LEU A 199 8.09 6.24 9.40
CA LEU A 199 8.68 7.19 10.32
C LEU A 199 9.97 6.62 10.85
N SER A 200 11.05 7.41 10.90
CA SER A 200 12.33 6.94 11.39
C SER A 200 13.22 8.08 11.89
N ASN A 201 14.11 7.75 12.82
CA ASN A 201 15.26 8.57 13.20
C ASN A 201 16.60 7.88 12.79
N GLY A 202 16.53 6.92 11.87
CA GLY A 202 17.67 6.12 11.42
C GLY A 202 17.90 4.88 12.26
N MET A 203 17.79 4.97 13.58
CA MET A 203 18.03 3.87 14.54
C MET A 203 16.76 3.07 14.83
N GLU A 204 15.63 3.77 14.91
CA GLU A 204 14.31 3.18 15.04
C GLU A 204 13.47 3.53 13.81
N SER A 205 12.60 2.61 13.44
CA SER A 205 11.68 2.84 12.34
C SER A 205 10.33 2.16 12.57
N ARG A 206 9.27 2.83 12.15
CA ARG A 206 7.91 2.34 12.24
C ARG A 206 7.15 2.61 10.95
N VAL A 207 6.25 1.72 10.61
CA VAL A 207 5.36 1.84 9.47
C VAL A 207 3.91 1.77 9.91
N GLY A 208 3.09 2.60 9.32
CA GLY A 208 1.65 2.66 9.57
C GLY A 208 0.90 3.08 8.31
N THR A 209 -0.39 3.38 8.47
CA THR A 209 -1.28 3.81 7.39
C THR A 209 -1.92 5.15 7.70
N VAL A 210 -2.50 5.76 6.69
CA VAL A 210 -3.29 7.00 6.85
C VAL A 210 -4.37 6.80 7.90
N GLY A 211 -4.46 7.75 8.83
CA GLY A 211 -5.42 7.73 9.93
C GLY A 211 -5.07 6.82 11.10
N SER A 212 -3.98 6.05 11.03
CA SER A 212 -3.52 5.24 12.16
C SER A 212 -3.06 6.12 13.32
N LYS A 213 -3.46 5.75 14.55
CA LYS A 213 -2.87 6.31 15.76
C LYS A 213 -1.44 5.77 15.93
N TRP A 214 -0.62 6.46 16.72
CA TRP A 214 0.77 6.08 16.98
C TRP A 214 0.92 4.61 17.43
N GLU A 215 0.07 4.14 18.30
CA GLU A 215 0.07 2.76 18.83
C GLU A 215 -0.07 1.67 17.76
N PHE A 216 -0.57 2.02 16.57
CA PHE A 216 -0.72 1.13 15.41
C PHE A 216 0.42 1.26 14.40
N PHE A 217 1.35 2.17 14.61
CA PHE A 217 2.61 2.15 13.87
C PHE A 217 3.49 1.05 14.43
N HIS A 218 3.88 0.11 13.57
CA HIS A 218 4.62 -1.10 13.98
C HIS A 218 5.98 -1.17 13.33
N GLU A 219 6.88 -1.90 13.94
CA GLU A 219 8.24 -2.12 13.47
C GLU A 219 8.27 -3.18 12.36
N TRP A 220 9.19 -3.00 11.42
CA TRP A 220 9.52 -4.01 10.42
C TRP A 220 10.91 -4.55 10.71
N LYS A 221 10.99 -5.67 11.44
CA LYS A 221 12.22 -6.14 12.10
C LYS A 221 13.03 -7.12 11.29
N ARG A 222 12.40 -7.86 10.37
CA ARG A 222 12.99 -9.03 9.72
C ARG A 222 12.73 -9.03 8.23
N LEU A 223 13.69 -9.53 7.48
CA LEU A 223 13.55 -9.82 6.04
C LEU A 223 13.09 -11.26 5.83
N THR A 224 13.48 -12.16 6.72
CA THR A 224 13.11 -13.58 6.75
C THR A 224 12.69 -14.00 8.17
N GLU A 225 12.03 -15.15 8.30
CA GLU A 225 11.66 -15.71 9.62
C GLU A 225 12.88 -16.07 10.47
N LEU A 226 14.05 -16.30 9.86
CA LEU A 226 15.29 -16.72 10.53
C LEU A 226 16.12 -15.54 11.07
N ASP A 227 15.80 -14.31 10.69
CA ASP A 227 16.56 -13.15 11.12
C ASP A 227 16.33 -12.86 12.60
N HIS A 228 17.38 -12.40 13.28
CA HIS A 228 17.30 -12.00 14.70
C HIS A 228 16.40 -10.79 14.95
N GLY A 229 16.21 -9.97 13.92
CA GLY A 229 15.40 -8.76 13.97
C GLY A 229 16.24 -7.51 14.26
N ASN A 230 16.01 -6.48 13.43
CA ASN A 230 16.63 -5.16 13.54
C ASN A 230 15.57 -4.11 13.17
N ILE A 231 15.38 -3.10 14.00
CA ILE A 231 14.35 -2.06 13.83
C ILE A 231 14.85 -0.83 13.08
N GLU A 232 16.11 -0.83 12.62
CA GLU A 232 16.70 0.27 11.87
C GLU A 232 16.01 0.48 10.51
N LEU A 233 16.10 1.70 10.02
CA LEU A 233 15.52 2.12 8.75
C LEU A 233 15.96 1.24 7.55
N PRO A 234 17.23 0.84 7.38
CA PRO A 234 17.63 -0.02 6.27
C PRO A 234 16.89 -1.36 6.22
N THR A 235 16.62 -1.98 7.37
CA THR A 235 15.85 -3.23 7.44
C THR A 235 14.41 -3.02 6.97
N MET A 236 13.77 -1.94 7.41
CA MET A 236 12.41 -1.60 6.97
C MET A 236 12.38 -1.31 5.46
N LEU A 237 13.33 -0.54 4.93
CA LEU A 237 13.40 -0.23 3.50
C LEU A 237 13.61 -1.50 2.66
N ARG A 238 14.56 -2.36 3.02
CA ARG A 238 14.80 -3.64 2.31
C ARG A 238 13.59 -4.58 2.38
N GLY A 239 12.90 -4.60 3.52
CA GLY A 239 11.73 -5.44 3.70
C GLY A 239 10.49 -4.97 2.94
N ILE A 240 10.27 -3.67 2.84
CA ILE A 240 9.06 -3.07 2.26
C ILE A 240 9.31 -2.53 0.85
N CYS A 241 10.41 -1.78 0.64
CA CYS A 241 10.66 -1.06 -0.62
C CYS A 241 11.38 -1.91 -1.67
N LYS A 242 11.78 -3.16 -1.37
CA LYS A 242 12.12 -4.12 -2.42
C LYS A 242 10.93 -4.22 -3.36
N LYS A 243 11.14 -4.01 -4.65
CA LYS A 243 10.06 -3.82 -5.64
C LYS A 243 9.01 -4.93 -5.61
N GLU A 244 9.46 -6.18 -5.53
CA GLU A 244 8.59 -7.36 -5.45
C GLU A 244 7.76 -7.37 -4.17
N ASN A 245 8.40 -7.05 -3.04
CA ASN A 245 7.72 -7.01 -1.74
C ASN A 245 6.69 -5.88 -1.70
N LEU A 246 7.05 -4.70 -2.23
CA LEU A 246 6.13 -3.58 -2.28
C LEU A 246 4.90 -3.89 -3.11
N LEU A 247 5.07 -4.47 -4.31
CA LEU A 247 3.93 -4.86 -5.14
C LEU A 247 3.07 -5.93 -4.46
N ASP A 248 3.69 -6.91 -3.80
CA ASP A 248 2.96 -7.93 -3.04
C ASP A 248 2.19 -7.32 -1.85
N LEU A 249 2.82 -6.40 -1.10
CA LEU A 249 2.15 -5.66 -0.02
C LEU A 249 0.95 -4.87 -0.54
N LEU A 250 1.12 -4.15 -1.64
CA LEU A 250 0.05 -3.36 -2.27
C LEU A 250 -1.09 -4.23 -2.79
N GLU A 251 -0.80 -5.40 -3.34
CA GLU A 251 -1.84 -6.27 -3.90
C GLU A 251 -2.60 -7.06 -2.83
N ASN A 252 -1.89 -7.58 -1.81
CA ASN A 252 -2.40 -8.65 -0.95
C ASN A 252 -2.47 -8.29 0.54
N PHE A 253 -1.71 -7.29 1.04
CA PHE A 253 -1.47 -7.09 2.46
C PHE A 253 -1.95 -5.73 3.01
N ILE A 254 -2.85 -5.06 2.27
CA ILE A 254 -3.58 -3.88 2.75
C ILE A 254 -5.08 -4.21 2.73
N LEU A 255 -5.75 -3.96 3.85
CA LEU A 255 -7.20 -4.12 4.03
C LEU A 255 -7.83 -2.80 4.47
N PHE A 256 -9.11 -2.67 4.22
CA PHE A 256 -9.97 -1.66 4.83
C PHE A 256 -11.00 -2.41 5.67
N ASP A 257 -10.96 -2.16 6.97
CA ASP A 257 -11.87 -2.76 7.95
C ASP A 257 -12.97 -1.75 8.28
N HIS A 258 -14.21 -2.14 8.01
CA HIS A 258 -15.41 -1.33 8.23
C HIS A 258 -16.09 -1.64 9.58
N SER A 259 -15.39 -2.29 10.49
CA SER A 259 -15.90 -2.52 11.86
C SER A 259 -16.03 -1.20 12.62
N GLY A 260 -16.99 -1.13 13.54
CA GLY A 260 -17.08 -0.02 14.50
C GLY A 260 -17.54 1.33 13.94
N GLY A 261 -18.17 1.37 12.76
CA GLY A 261 -18.78 2.60 12.19
C GLY A 261 -17.80 3.58 11.54
N SER A 262 -16.52 3.28 11.52
CA SER A 262 -15.49 4.01 10.78
C SER A 262 -14.59 3.04 10.03
N THR A 263 -14.12 3.46 8.85
CA THR A 263 -13.16 2.66 8.07
C THR A 263 -11.76 2.83 8.63
N VAL A 264 -11.08 1.71 8.88
CA VAL A 264 -9.66 1.68 9.29
C VAL A 264 -8.85 0.96 8.23
N LYS A 265 -7.78 1.60 7.77
CA LYS A 265 -6.83 0.98 6.86
C LYS A 265 -5.80 0.17 7.64
N ILE A 266 -5.61 -1.07 7.24
CA ILE A 266 -4.72 -2.03 7.91
C ILE A 266 -3.64 -2.46 6.93
N LEU A 267 -2.39 -2.30 7.34
CA LEU A 267 -1.22 -2.89 6.70
C LEU A 267 -0.78 -4.11 7.50
N ALA A 268 -0.47 -5.20 6.84
CA ALA A 268 0.07 -6.37 7.49
C ALA A 268 1.34 -6.03 8.28
N ARG A 269 1.44 -6.55 9.50
CA ARG A 269 2.66 -6.47 10.30
C ARG A 269 3.73 -7.40 9.73
N ASN A 270 4.99 -7.13 10.04
CA ASN A 270 6.12 -7.91 9.52
C ASN A 270 5.95 -9.43 9.69
N HIS A 271 5.57 -9.89 10.89
CA HIS A 271 5.35 -11.31 11.15
C HIS A 271 4.13 -11.89 10.39
N GLN A 272 3.11 -11.07 10.12
CA GLN A 272 1.96 -11.50 9.31
C GLN A 272 2.37 -11.65 7.85
N TYR A 273 3.14 -10.68 7.32
CA TYR A 273 3.65 -10.73 5.95
C TYR A 273 4.51 -11.97 5.72
N LEU A 274 5.49 -12.22 6.60
CA LEU A 274 6.37 -13.39 6.48
C LEU A 274 5.60 -14.70 6.63
N GLY A 275 4.81 -14.84 7.70
CA GLY A 275 4.06 -16.08 7.95
C GLY A 275 3.00 -16.40 6.90
N VAL A 276 2.27 -15.40 6.39
CA VAL A 276 1.31 -15.62 5.30
C VAL A 276 2.04 -16.01 4.01
N ASN A 277 3.18 -15.39 3.69
CA ASN A 277 3.97 -15.77 2.52
C ASN A 277 4.51 -17.19 2.63
N GLN A 278 4.96 -17.60 3.81
CA GLN A 278 5.35 -18.99 4.06
C GLN A 278 4.17 -19.95 3.88
N ALA A 279 2.99 -19.61 4.40
CA ALA A 279 1.80 -20.42 4.25
C ALA A 279 1.35 -20.55 2.76
N VAL A 280 1.47 -19.47 1.99
CA VAL A 280 1.20 -19.49 0.53
C VAL A 280 2.20 -20.37 -0.20
N GLU A 281 3.48 -20.35 0.19
CA GLU A 281 4.49 -21.22 -0.42
C GLU A 281 4.21 -22.69 -0.09
N MET A 282 3.82 -23.01 1.14
CA MET A 282 3.37 -24.37 1.50
C MET A 282 2.13 -24.79 0.70
N TYR A 283 1.18 -23.86 0.47
CA TYR A 283 0.02 -24.13 -0.38
C TYR A 283 0.41 -24.43 -1.83
N ARG A 284 1.46 -23.79 -2.36
CA ARG A 284 2.00 -24.08 -3.70
C ARG A 284 2.46 -25.51 -3.81
N HIS A 285 3.10 -26.05 -2.76
CA HIS A 285 3.60 -27.42 -2.67
C HIS A 285 2.60 -28.42 -2.01
N ARG A 286 1.31 -28.06 -1.95
CA ARG A 286 0.28 -28.85 -1.24
C ARG A 286 0.16 -30.31 -1.65
N GLU A 287 0.43 -30.62 -2.94
CA GLU A 287 0.39 -31.99 -3.44
C GLU A 287 1.54 -32.83 -2.89
N GLU A 288 2.75 -32.30 -2.91
CA GLU A 288 3.95 -32.93 -2.33
C GLU A 288 3.79 -33.13 -0.82
N MET A 289 3.16 -32.16 -0.16
CA MET A 289 2.87 -32.20 1.27
C MET A 289 1.62 -33.02 1.64
N LYS A 290 1.04 -33.74 0.67
CA LYS A 290 -0.18 -34.56 0.87
C LYS A 290 -1.34 -33.78 1.52
N GLY A 291 -1.49 -32.51 1.16
CA GLY A 291 -2.51 -31.60 1.68
C GLY A 291 -2.21 -31.02 3.09
N LYS A 292 -1.08 -31.36 3.70
CA LYS A 292 -0.70 -30.83 5.03
C LYS A 292 0.16 -29.58 4.86
N LEU A 293 -0.40 -28.41 5.19
CA LEU A 293 0.27 -27.12 4.96
C LEU A 293 1.12 -26.66 6.16
N GLY A 294 0.96 -27.25 7.34
CA GLY A 294 1.71 -26.90 8.54
C GLY A 294 0.87 -26.20 9.62
N VAL A 295 1.55 -25.57 10.56
CA VAL A 295 0.96 -24.84 11.68
C VAL A 295 1.40 -23.38 11.63
N PHE A 296 0.43 -22.47 11.66
CA PHE A 296 0.66 -21.04 11.74
C PHE A 296 0.49 -20.60 13.20
N TRP A 297 1.60 -20.40 13.90
CA TRP A 297 1.59 -20.05 15.30
C TRP A 297 2.08 -18.62 15.54
N HIS A 298 1.23 -17.81 16.15
CA HIS A 298 1.55 -16.46 16.60
C HIS A 298 0.94 -16.23 18.00
N THR A 299 1.52 -15.32 18.77
CA THR A 299 1.04 -14.96 20.10
C THR A 299 -0.41 -14.45 20.06
N GLN A 300 -1.12 -14.51 21.19
CA GLN A 300 -2.44 -13.92 21.34
C GLN A 300 -2.35 -12.40 21.11
N GLY A 301 -3.37 -11.82 20.44
CA GLY A 301 -3.40 -10.39 20.11
C GLY A 301 -2.52 -9.98 18.92
N SER A 302 -1.83 -10.91 18.26
CA SER A 302 -0.96 -10.60 17.09
C SER A 302 -1.71 -10.33 15.77
N GLY A 303 -3.06 -10.39 15.77
CA GLY A 303 -3.88 -10.17 14.58
C GLY A 303 -4.04 -11.40 13.69
N LYS A 304 -4.12 -12.60 14.25
CA LYS A 304 -4.30 -13.87 13.50
C LYS A 304 -5.51 -13.86 12.57
N SER A 305 -6.63 -13.22 12.95
CA SER A 305 -7.82 -13.10 12.10
C SER A 305 -7.51 -12.36 10.80
N TYR A 306 -6.75 -11.27 10.87
CA TYR A 306 -6.28 -10.57 9.65
C TYR A 306 -5.29 -11.41 8.84
N SER A 307 -4.43 -12.20 9.50
CA SER A 307 -3.54 -13.14 8.78
C SER A 307 -4.34 -14.16 7.96
N MET A 308 -5.47 -14.66 8.49
CA MET A 308 -6.37 -15.54 7.74
C MET A 308 -7.01 -14.83 6.55
N VAL A 309 -7.43 -13.56 6.71
CA VAL A 309 -7.97 -12.73 5.62
C VAL A 309 -6.92 -12.50 4.53
N PHE A 310 -5.69 -12.14 4.90
CA PHE A 310 -4.58 -11.98 3.95
C PHE A 310 -4.29 -13.28 3.20
N LEU A 311 -4.22 -14.41 3.91
CA LEU A 311 -3.97 -15.72 3.31
C LEU A 311 -5.06 -16.10 2.30
N ALA A 312 -6.32 -16.02 2.72
CA ALA A 312 -7.46 -16.34 1.88
C ALA A 312 -7.50 -15.47 0.61
N ARG A 313 -7.28 -14.16 0.78
CA ARG A 313 -7.23 -13.19 -0.33
C ARG A 313 -6.10 -13.51 -1.29
N LYS A 314 -4.90 -13.79 -0.78
CA LYS A 314 -3.72 -14.06 -1.61
C LYS A 314 -3.85 -15.39 -2.35
N ILE A 315 -4.37 -16.44 -1.72
CA ILE A 315 -4.65 -17.72 -2.39
C ILE A 315 -5.64 -17.52 -3.54
N ARG A 316 -6.76 -16.83 -3.31
CA ARG A 316 -7.79 -16.58 -4.35
C ARG A 316 -7.27 -15.75 -5.53
N ARG A 317 -6.24 -14.92 -5.33
CA ARG A 317 -5.65 -14.08 -6.38
C ARG A 317 -4.52 -14.75 -7.15
N LYS A 318 -3.71 -15.54 -6.48
CA LYS A 318 -2.45 -16.07 -7.05
C LYS A 318 -2.57 -17.48 -7.61
N PHE A 319 -3.64 -18.19 -7.28
CA PHE A 319 -3.84 -19.55 -7.77
C PHE A 319 -5.11 -19.66 -8.62
N GLU A 320 -5.01 -20.45 -9.68
CA GLU A 320 -6.15 -20.75 -10.55
C GLU A 320 -7.19 -21.61 -9.84
N GLY A 321 -8.42 -21.58 -10.37
CA GLY A 321 -9.56 -22.25 -9.79
C GLY A 321 -10.31 -21.39 -8.80
N SER A 322 -11.30 -21.97 -8.15
CA SER A 322 -12.10 -21.32 -7.11
C SER A 322 -12.00 -22.13 -5.83
N PRO A 323 -10.90 -22.02 -5.08
CA PRO A 323 -10.72 -22.81 -3.87
C PRO A 323 -11.78 -22.45 -2.83
N THR A 324 -12.44 -23.46 -2.30
CA THR A 324 -13.31 -23.32 -1.12
C THR A 324 -12.42 -23.26 0.11
N ILE A 325 -12.63 -22.22 0.92
CA ILE A 325 -11.89 -22.01 2.17
C ILE A 325 -12.86 -22.27 3.32
N VAL A 326 -12.59 -23.30 4.12
CA VAL A 326 -13.36 -23.63 5.31
C VAL A 326 -12.56 -23.24 6.55
N VAL A 327 -13.16 -22.44 7.42
CA VAL A 327 -12.60 -22.06 8.72
C VAL A 327 -13.35 -22.80 9.82
N LEU A 328 -12.63 -23.63 10.55
CA LEU A 328 -13.18 -24.38 11.66
C LEU A 328 -12.71 -23.75 12.98
N THR A 329 -13.65 -23.49 13.88
CA THR A 329 -13.40 -22.92 15.20
C THR A 329 -14.06 -23.80 16.28
N ASP A 330 -13.49 -23.77 17.48
CA ASP A 330 -13.99 -24.54 18.64
C ASP A 330 -14.96 -23.76 19.55
N ARG A 331 -15.17 -22.46 19.26
CA ARG A 331 -15.98 -21.55 20.08
C ARG A 331 -16.81 -20.60 19.21
N ASP A 332 -18.06 -20.39 19.61
CA ASP A 332 -18.98 -19.49 18.91
C ASP A 332 -18.50 -18.04 18.87
N GLU A 333 -17.90 -17.55 19.96
CA GLU A 333 -17.34 -16.20 20.02
C GLU A 333 -16.20 -16.02 19.01
N LEU A 334 -15.31 -17.02 18.88
CA LEU A 334 -14.22 -16.98 17.91
C LEU A 334 -14.74 -17.09 16.48
N ASN A 335 -15.77 -17.95 16.26
CA ASN A 335 -16.45 -18.05 14.98
C ASN A 335 -17.01 -16.70 14.55
N LYS A 336 -17.74 -16.03 15.44
CA LYS A 336 -18.29 -14.70 15.20
C LYS A 336 -17.18 -13.69 14.89
N GLN A 337 -16.13 -13.63 15.71
CA GLN A 337 -15.02 -12.69 15.50
C GLN A 337 -14.36 -12.87 14.13
N ILE A 338 -14.09 -14.11 13.72
CA ILE A 338 -13.45 -14.39 12.43
C ILE A 338 -14.41 -14.05 11.29
N SER A 339 -15.67 -14.48 11.38
CA SER A 339 -16.70 -14.21 10.37
C SER A 339 -16.91 -12.72 10.16
N ASP A 340 -17.02 -11.94 11.24
CA ASP A 340 -17.14 -10.49 11.21
C ASP A 340 -15.89 -9.85 10.56
N THR A 341 -14.69 -10.35 10.87
CA THR A 341 -13.44 -9.85 10.25
C THR A 341 -13.43 -10.07 8.74
N PHE A 342 -13.86 -11.24 8.26
CA PHE A 342 -13.95 -11.55 6.83
C PHE A 342 -14.98 -10.65 6.12
N GLU A 343 -16.15 -10.42 6.75
CA GLU A 343 -17.19 -9.53 6.23
C GLU A 343 -16.67 -8.09 6.15
N ASN A 344 -16.18 -7.55 7.27
CA ASN A 344 -15.76 -6.17 7.41
C ASN A 344 -14.56 -5.82 6.50
N CYS A 345 -13.72 -6.79 6.18
CA CYS A 345 -12.60 -6.64 5.24
C CYS A 345 -12.99 -6.90 3.77
N GLY A 346 -14.27 -7.09 3.47
CA GLY A 346 -14.80 -7.19 2.10
C GLY A 346 -14.48 -8.51 1.37
N LEU A 347 -14.07 -9.57 2.09
CA LEU A 347 -13.76 -10.87 1.45
C LEU A 347 -15.00 -11.62 0.95
N LEU A 348 -16.15 -11.32 1.51
CA LEU A 348 -17.42 -12.00 1.20
C LEU A 348 -18.18 -11.35 0.04
N GLY A 349 -17.55 -10.42 -0.70
CA GLY A 349 -18.16 -9.80 -1.89
C GLY A 349 -19.41 -8.97 -1.60
N GLY A 350 -19.50 -8.40 -0.40
CA GLY A 350 -20.66 -7.62 0.06
C GLY A 350 -21.81 -8.45 0.66
N LEU A 351 -21.65 -9.78 0.70
CA LEU A 351 -22.57 -10.67 1.39
C LEU A 351 -22.30 -10.70 2.90
N LYS A 352 -23.31 -11.08 3.69
CA LYS A 352 -23.21 -11.15 5.15
C LYS A 352 -22.59 -12.46 5.61
N ALA A 353 -21.74 -12.39 6.64
CA ALA A 353 -21.04 -13.56 7.20
C ALA A 353 -21.99 -14.71 7.57
N LYS A 354 -23.19 -14.39 8.10
CA LYS A 354 -24.21 -15.37 8.45
C LYS A 354 -24.64 -16.31 7.32
N GLN A 355 -24.44 -15.92 6.05
CA GLN A 355 -24.78 -16.73 4.89
C GLN A 355 -23.73 -17.81 4.60
N PHE A 356 -22.58 -17.74 5.26
CA PHE A 356 -21.45 -18.65 5.09
C PHE A 356 -21.18 -19.50 6.35
N ILE A 357 -22.01 -19.38 7.39
CA ILE A 357 -21.86 -20.17 8.61
C ILE A 357 -22.66 -21.45 8.45
N ALA A 358 -21.97 -22.59 8.40
CA ALA A 358 -22.58 -23.89 8.42
C ALA A 358 -22.93 -24.31 9.87
N HIS A 359 -24.17 -24.74 10.13
CA HIS A 359 -24.66 -25.14 11.45
C HIS A 359 -24.64 -26.65 11.67
N SER A 360 -24.35 -27.41 10.61
CA SER A 360 -24.23 -28.87 10.65
C SER A 360 -23.30 -29.39 9.56
N GLY A 361 -22.86 -30.63 9.66
CA GLY A 361 -22.08 -31.27 8.60
C GLY A 361 -22.86 -31.43 7.28
N ASP A 362 -24.17 -31.54 7.33
CA ASP A 362 -25.02 -31.64 6.14
C ASP A 362 -25.19 -30.27 5.47
N ASP A 363 -25.29 -29.20 6.27
CA ASP A 363 -25.30 -27.80 5.80
C ASP A 363 -23.99 -27.45 5.11
N LEU A 364 -22.84 -27.92 5.59
CA LEU A 364 -21.55 -27.73 4.98
C LEU A 364 -21.38 -28.43 3.61
N ARG A 365 -22.15 -29.52 3.37
CA ARG A 365 -22.09 -30.30 2.12
C ARG A 365 -22.96 -29.76 0.98
N GLN A 366 -23.90 -28.90 1.30
CA GLN A 366 -24.74 -28.16 0.32
C GLN A 366 -24.03 -26.96 -0.24
#